data_e79131bef307f413fa8dc4299bfe1551
#
_entry.id   e79131bef307f413fa8dc4299bfe1551
#
_cell.length_a   1.000
_cell.length_b   1.000
_cell.length_c   1.000
_cell.angle_alpha   90.00
_cell.angle_beta   90.00
_cell.angle_gamma   90.00
#
_symmetry.space_group_name_H-M   'P 1'
#
loop_
_entity.id
_entity.type
_entity.pdbx_description
1 polymer ?
#
loop_
_entity_poly.entity_id
_entity_poly.type
_entity_poly.pdbx_seq_one_letter_code
_entity_poly.pdbx_strand_id
1 'polypeptide(L)'
;MKAVFRSAAPYADDAMNLPVQDVDAAIPYYEKLFGFRVLSRQDAPHKSVILARDGIQIGLAENGGDPTQEGCFFEVDDVETAFAELKSNGLEKEEAGFRIDRHGDTSWKVFFVVAPDGLCYCLGERQI
;
A
#
# COMPACT_ATOMS: atom_id res chain seq x y z
N MET A 1 17.76 5.19 3.61
CA MET A 1 17.51 5.07 2.16
C MET A 1 16.03 4.82 1.93
N LYS A 2 15.41 5.53 1.02
CA LYS A 2 13.97 5.41 0.77
C LYS A 2 13.69 5.18 -0.70
N ALA A 3 12.72 4.32 -0.99
CA ALA A 3 12.18 4.18 -2.34
C ALA A 3 11.24 5.34 -2.65
N VAL A 4 11.03 5.61 -3.94
CA VAL A 4 10.04 6.58 -4.41
C VAL A 4 8.81 5.81 -4.88
N PHE A 5 7.64 6.15 -4.35
CA PHE A 5 6.36 5.58 -4.78
C PHE A 5 5.83 6.43 -5.94
N ARG A 6 5.63 5.79 -7.09
CA ARG A 6 5.27 6.48 -8.33
C ARG A 6 3.80 6.42 -8.68
N SER A 7 3.12 5.34 -8.30
CA SER A 7 1.69 5.19 -8.57
C SER A 7 1.05 4.23 -7.58
N ALA A 8 -0.26 4.34 -7.44
CA ALA A 8 -1.08 3.45 -6.64
C ALA A 8 -2.27 3.01 -7.50
N ALA A 9 -2.41 1.70 -7.72
CA ALA A 9 -3.48 1.14 -8.53
C ALA A 9 -4.25 0.11 -7.71
N PRO A 10 -5.57 0.27 -7.54
CA PRO A 10 -6.36 -0.65 -6.73
C PRO A 10 -6.53 -2.00 -7.44
N TYR A 11 -6.70 -3.06 -6.67
CA TYR A 11 -7.01 -4.38 -7.24
C TYR A 11 -8.44 -4.43 -7.77
N ALA A 12 -9.35 -3.72 -7.11
CA ALA A 12 -10.76 -3.68 -7.50
C ALA A 12 -11.09 -2.33 -8.16
N ASP A 13 -11.80 -1.45 -7.47
CA ASP A 13 -12.35 -0.26 -8.12
C ASP A 13 -11.66 1.05 -7.77
N ASP A 14 -11.28 1.25 -6.52
CA ASP A 14 -10.96 2.60 -6.06
C ASP A 14 -9.92 2.61 -4.95
N ALA A 15 -8.72 3.10 -5.26
CA ALA A 15 -7.65 3.24 -4.26
C ALA A 15 -7.99 4.28 -3.17
N MET A 16 -8.97 5.14 -3.41
CA MET A 16 -9.37 6.18 -2.44
C MET A 16 -10.44 5.69 -1.45
N ASN A 17 -10.91 4.45 -1.58
CA ASN A 17 -11.93 3.88 -0.70
C ASN A 17 -11.60 2.43 -0.31
N LEU A 18 -10.35 2.18 0.05
CA LEU A 18 -9.94 0.84 0.50
C LEU A 18 -10.62 0.55 1.84
N PRO A 19 -11.32 -0.59 1.98
CA PRO A 19 -12.10 -0.87 3.17
C PRO A 19 -11.21 -1.24 4.36
N VAL A 20 -11.49 -0.65 5.51
CA VAL A 20 -10.90 -1.03 6.78
C VAL A 20 -12.00 -1.09 7.84
N GLN A 21 -11.77 -1.84 8.90
CA GLN A 21 -12.72 -1.93 10.00
C GLN A 21 -12.59 -0.76 10.97
N ASP A 22 -11.39 -0.22 11.12
CA ASP A 22 -11.12 0.87 12.05
C ASP A 22 -10.02 1.78 11.46
N VAL A 23 -10.43 2.94 10.98
CA VAL A 23 -9.52 3.93 10.39
C VAL A 23 -8.47 4.39 11.40
N ASP A 24 -8.90 4.68 12.63
CA ASP A 24 -7.98 5.21 13.66
C ASP A 24 -6.90 4.18 14.04
N ALA A 25 -7.25 2.90 14.08
CA ALA A 25 -6.28 1.84 14.36
C ALA A 25 -5.33 1.59 13.18
N ALA A 26 -5.80 1.82 11.96
CA ALA A 26 -5.01 1.58 10.75
C ALA A 26 -3.92 2.65 10.54
N ILE A 27 -4.23 3.91 10.81
CA ILE A 27 -3.33 5.03 10.50
C ILE A 27 -1.90 4.83 11.00
N PRO A 28 -1.65 4.47 12.28
CA PRO A 28 -0.28 4.31 12.77
C PRO A 28 0.56 3.30 11.98
N TYR A 29 -0.08 2.23 11.52
CA TYR A 29 0.61 1.21 10.71
C TYR A 29 1.09 1.82 9.39
N TYR A 30 0.23 2.57 8.70
CA TYR A 30 0.58 3.16 7.41
C TYR A 30 1.60 4.28 7.56
N GLU A 31 1.52 5.06 8.62
CA GLU A 31 2.50 6.11 8.89
C GLU A 31 3.88 5.52 9.18
N LYS A 32 3.92 4.52 10.05
CA LYS A 32 5.18 3.93 10.50
C LYS A 32 5.82 3.06 9.43
N LEU A 33 5.05 2.12 8.86
CA LEU A 33 5.60 1.14 7.94
C LEU A 33 5.83 1.72 6.55
N PHE A 34 4.79 2.29 5.95
CA PHE A 34 4.85 2.79 4.59
C PHE A 34 5.31 4.23 4.46
N GLY A 35 5.40 4.96 5.56
CA GLY A 35 5.82 6.36 5.52
C GLY A 35 4.77 7.30 4.94
N PHE A 36 3.50 6.92 4.96
CA PHE A 36 2.42 7.80 4.55
C PHE A 36 2.19 8.90 5.59
N ARG A 37 1.61 10.00 5.14
CA ARG A 37 1.14 11.08 6.01
C ARG A 37 -0.34 11.32 5.79
N VAL A 38 -1.04 11.73 6.83
CA VAL A 38 -2.46 12.06 6.74
C VAL A 38 -2.63 13.41 6.04
N LEU A 39 -3.40 13.44 4.96
CA LEU A 39 -3.77 14.67 4.27
C LEU A 39 -5.09 15.20 4.77
N SER A 40 -6.09 14.34 4.95
CA SER A 40 -7.42 14.76 5.40
C SER A 40 -8.16 13.61 6.04
N ARG A 41 -9.15 13.92 6.85
CA ARG A 41 -10.02 12.96 7.52
C ARG A 41 -11.47 13.40 7.38
N GLN A 42 -12.37 12.43 7.31
CA GLN A 42 -13.82 12.68 7.30
C GLN A 42 -14.51 11.68 8.21
N ASP A 43 -15.62 12.13 8.83
CA ASP A 43 -16.42 11.27 9.71
C ASP A 43 -17.77 10.91 9.10
N ALA A 44 -18.16 11.56 8.02
CA ALA A 44 -19.46 11.32 7.37
C ALA A 44 -19.27 11.19 5.86
N PRO A 45 -20.02 10.34 5.20
CA PRO A 45 -21.05 9.42 5.72
C PRO A 45 -20.49 8.26 6.56
N HIS A 46 -19.18 8.02 6.52
CA HIS A 46 -18.45 7.05 7.35
C HIS A 46 -17.04 7.58 7.56
N LYS A 47 -16.35 7.04 8.56
CA LYS A 47 -14.98 7.46 8.82
C LYS A 47 -14.08 7.09 7.64
N SER A 48 -13.25 8.03 7.24
CA SER A 48 -12.28 7.82 6.17
C SER A 48 -11.08 8.72 6.39
N VAL A 49 -9.96 8.36 5.73
CA VAL A 49 -8.72 9.12 5.78
C VAL A 49 -8.05 9.06 4.41
N ILE A 50 -7.47 10.17 3.99
CA ILE A 50 -6.61 10.21 2.80
C ILE A 50 -5.17 10.28 3.28
N LEU A 51 -4.37 9.32 2.80
CA LEU A 51 -2.95 9.20 3.11
C LEU A 51 -2.14 9.45 1.85
N ALA A 52 -1.00 10.10 2.01
CA ALA A 52 -0.13 10.43 0.88
C ALA A 52 1.32 10.11 1.18
N ARG A 53 2.03 9.73 0.14
CA ARG A 53 3.48 9.59 0.15
C ARG A 53 4.00 9.88 -1.25
N ASP A 54 5.09 10.65 -1.36
CA ASP A 54 5.65 11.06 -2.65
C ASP A 54 4.55 11.72 -3.47
N GLY A 55 4.25 11.25 -4.66
CA GLY A 55 3.18 11.80 -5.48
C GLY A 55 1.90 10.97 -5.49
N ILE A 56 1.78 9.96 -4.61
CA ILE A 56 0.61 9.08 -4.60
C ILE A 56 -0.28 9.31 -3.40
N GLN A 57 -1.55 8.93 -3.54
CA GLN A 57 -2.54 8.99 -2.48
C GLN A 57 -3.35 7.70 -2.45
N ILE A 58 -3.74 7.28 -1.23
CA ILE A 58 -4.73 6.23 -1.03
C ILE A 58 -5.74 6.70 0.01
N GLY A 59 -6.92 6.11 0.00
CA GLY A 59 -7.95 6.38 1.01
C GLY A 59 -8.33 5.10 1.72
N LEU A 60 -8.45 5.18 3.05
CA LEU A 60 -8.98 4.10 3.87
C LEU A 60 -10.36 4.53 4.36
N ALA A 61 -11.34 3.63 4.32
CA ALA A 61 -12.71 3.98 4.65
C ALA A 61 -13.41 2.84 5.38
N GLU A 62 -14.18 3.19 6.42
CA GLU A 62 -15.04 2.23 7.12
C GLU A 62 -16.35 2.08 6.32
N ASN A 63 -16.24 1.53 5.12
CA ASN A 63 -17.34 1.46 4.16
C ASN A 63 -18.06 0.11 4.13
N GLY A 64 -17.70 -0.80 5.05
CA GLY A 64 -18.33 -2.12 5.14
C GLY A 64 -17.80 -3.17 4.17
N GLY A 65 -16.80 -2.82 3.35
CA GLY A 65 -16.18 -3.79 2.44
C GLY A 65 -15.28 -4.78 3.18
N ASP A 66 -14.90 -5.84 2.48
CA ASP A 66 -14.03 -6.89 3.03
C ASP A 66 -12.56 -6.60 2.68
N PRO A 67 -11.73 -6.22 3.66
CA PRO A 67 -10.32 -5.91 3.38
C PRO A 67 -9.55 -7.09 2.76
N THR A 68 -9.94 -8.32 3.06
CA THR A 68 -9.23 -9.49 2.54
C THR A 68 -9.43 -9.69 1.03
N GLN A 69 -10.40 -9.02 0.44
CA GLN A 69 -10.70 -9.10 -1.00
C GLN A 69 -10.12 -7.94 -1.79
N GLU A 70 -9.47 -7.01 -1.14
CA GLU A 70 -8.99 -5.79 -1.78
C GLU A 70 -7.56 -5.48 -1.41
N GLY A 71 -7.00 -4.49 -2.08
CA GLY A 71 -5.63 -4.06 -1.88
C GLY A 71 -5.22 -3.08 -2.95
N CYS A 72 -3.92 -2.84 -3.03
CA CYS A 72 -3.40 -1.83 -3.94
C CYS A 72 -2.02 -2.23 -4.42
N PHE A 73 -1.72 -1.93 -5.68
CA PHE A 73 -0.39 -2.06 -6.25
C PHE A 73 0.31 -0.71 -6.17
N PHE A 74 1.50 -0.70 -5.61
CA PHE A 74 2.36 0.48 -5.59
C PHE A 74 3.53 0.29 -6.55
N GLU A 75 3.63 1.14 -7.54
CA GLU A 75 4.83 1.19 -8.36
C GLU A 75 5.92 1.95 -7.61
N VAL A 76 7.11 1.37 -7.52
CA VAL A 76 8.26 1.99 -6.86
C VAL A 76 9.44 2.06 -7.83
N ASP A 77 10.37 2.96 -7.57
CA ASP A 77 11.57 3.12 -8.40
C ASP A 77 12.57 1.97 -8.21
N ASP A 78 12.64 1.42 -6.98
CA ASP A 78 13.57 0.35 -6.63
C ASP A 78 12.93 -0.54 -5.58
N VAL A 79 12.52 -1.73 -6.00
CA VAL A 79 11.76 -2.65 -5.13
C VAL A 79 12.62 -3.23 -4.02
N GLU A 80 13.92 -3.41 -4.24
CA GLU A 80 14.80 -3.91 -3.19
C GLU A 80 15.01 -2.85 -2.11
N THR A 81 15.17 -1.58 -2.51
CA THR A 81 15.22 -0.47 -1.57
C THR A 81 13.90 -0.34 -0.80
N ALA A 82 12.77 -0.51 -1.49
CA ALA A 82 11.46 -0.48 -0.85
C ALA A 82 11.35 -1.55 0.24
N PHE A 83 11.77 -2.79 -0.05
CA PHE A 83 11.75 -3.84 0.96
C PHE A 83 12.65 -3.51 2.14
N ALA A 84 13.87 -3.03 1.87
CA ALA A 84 14.81 -2.65 2.93
C ALA A 84 14.26 -1.53 3.81
N GLU A 85 13.60 -0.55 3.19
CA GLU A 85 12.96 0.55 3.93
C GLU A 85 11.87 0.02 4.86
N LEU A 86 10.98 -0.84 4.35
CA LEU A 86 9.90 -1.41 5.17
C LEU A 86 10.45 -2.27 6.30
N LYS A 87 11.50 -3.05 6.05
CA LYS A 87 12.17 -3.81 7.12
C LYS A 87 12.72 -2.89 8.20
N SER A 88 13.35 -1.81 7.79
CA SER A 88 13.86 -0.79 8.71
C SER A 88 12.73 -0.15 9.53
N ASN A 89 11.54 -0.06 8.96
CA ASN A 89 10.37 0.52 9.61
C ASN A 89 9.58 -0.49 10.46
N GLY A 90 10.01 -1.76 10.51
CA GLY A 90 9.40 -2.75 11.37
C GLY A 90 8.60 -3.85 10.68
N LEU A 91 8.73 -3.99 9.36
CA LEU A 91 8.05 -5.09 8.66
C LEU A 91 8.56 -6.43 9.20
N GLU A 92 7.62 -7.30 9.59
CA GLU A 92 7.92 -8.60 10.20
C GLU A 92 8.03 -9.73 9.16
N LYS A 93 8.44 -9.44 7.97
CA LYS A 93 8.65 -10.40 6.89
C LYS A 93 10.14 -10.62 6.74
N GLU A 94 10.62 -11.85 6.98
CA GLU A 94 12.07 -12.13 6.97
C GLU A 94 12.67 -11.99 5.58
N GLU A 95 11.99 -12.51 4.57
CA GLU A 95 12.44 -12.47 3.18
C GLU A 95 11.37 -11.84 2.32
N ALA A 96 11.79 -11.08 1.31
CA ALA A 96 10.86 -10.42 0.41
C ALA A 96 10.05 -11.42 -0.42
N GLY A 97 10.67 -12.53 -0.83
CA GLY A 97 10.04 -13.46 -1.75
C GLY A 97 9.80 -12.82 -3.11
N PHE A 98 10.76 -12.04 -3.60
CA PHE A 98 10.62 -11.38 -4.90
C PHE A 98 10.27 -12.36 -6.00
N ARG A 99 9.35 -11.97 -6.87
CA ARG A 99 9.03 -12.74 -8.06
C ARG A 99 8.85 -11.78 -9.24
N ILE A 100 8.91 -12.36 -10.45
CA ILE A 100 8.70 -11.59 -11.67
C ILE A 100 7.28 -11.89 -12.19
N ASP A 101 6.47 -10.85 -12.28
CA ASP A 101 5.13 -10.93 -12.86
C ASP A 101 5.15 -10.26 -14.22
N ARG A 102 4.52 -10.90 -15.23
CA ARG A 102 4.42 -10.34 -16.57
C ARG A 102 2.99 -9.93 -16.87
N HIS A 103 2.84 -8.72 -17.41
CA HIS A 103 1.55 -8.20 -17.86
C HIS A 103 1.74 -7.64 -19.28
N GLY A 104 1.35 -8.43 -20.28
CA GLY A 104 1.62 -8.07 -21.67
C GLY A 104 3.13 -8.04 -21.94
N ASP A 105 3.61 -6.91 -22.44
CA ASP A 105 5.03 -6.70 -22.74
C ASP A 105 5.84 -6.16 -21.55
N THR A 106 5.18 -5.97 -20.41
CA THR A 106 5.82 -5.39 -19.24
C THR A 106 6.03 -6.45 -18.17
N SER A 107 7.23 -6.46 -17.60
CA SER A 107 7.56 -7.32 -16.45
C SER A 107 7.78 -6.46 -15.22
N TRP A 108 7.42 -7.01 -14.06
CA TRP A 108 7.53 -6.35 -12.77
C TRP A 108 8.20 -7.27 -11.78
N LYS A 109 9.18 -6.75 -11.03
CA LYS A 109 9.72 -7.46 -9.87
C LYS A 109 8.94 -7.01 -8.66
N VAL A 110 8.29 -7.93 -7.97
CA VAL A 110 7.30 -7.59 -6.94
C VAL A 110 7.52 -8.35 -5.64
N PHE A 111 7.00 -7.78 -4.55
CA PHE A 111 6.77 -8.49 -3.30
C PHE A 111 5.47 -8.01 -2.69
N PHE A 112 4.95 -8.78 -1.72
CA PHE A 112 3.63 -8.53 -1.14
C PHE A 112 3.74 -8.23 0.35
N VAL A 113 2.86 -7.34 0.82
CA VAL A 113 2.70 -7.01 2.24
C VAL A 113 1.22 -7.07 2.56
N VAL A 114 0.84 -7.86 3.57
CA VAL A 114 -0.53 -7.90 4.06
C VAL A 114 -0.60 -7.08 5.34
N ALA A 115 -1.42 -6.04 5.32
CA ALA A 115 -1.61 -5.18 6.49
C ALA A 115 -2.43 -5.89 7.57
N PRO A 116 -2.35 -5.45 8.84
CA PRO A 116 -3.14 -6.06 9.91
C PRO A 116 -4.66 -5.99 9.68
N ASP A 117 -5.11 -5.02 8.89
CA ASP A 117 -6.52 -4.88 8.54
C ASP A 117 -6.98 -5.91 7.49
N GLY A 118 -6.04 -6.62 6.85
CA GLY A 118 -6.33 -7.63 5.84
C GLY A 118 -6.09 -7.18 4.41
N LEU A 119 -5.87 -5.89 4.16
CA LEU A 119 -5.57 -5.39 2.82
C LEU A 119 -4.21 -5.91 2.36
N CYS A 120 -4.14 -6.37 1.10
CA CYS A 120 -2.92 -6.87 0.50
C CYS A 120 -2.31 -5.81 -0.40
N TYR A 121 -1.04 -5.49 -0.17
CA TYR A 121 -0.30 -4.54 -1.00
C TYR A 121 0.77 -5.27 -1.78
N CYS A 122 0.88 -4.92 -3.06
CA CYS A 122 1.93 -5.40 -3.95
C CYS A 122 2.83 -4.22 -4.28
N LEU A 123 4.12 -4.33 -3.98
CA LEU A 123 5.08 -3.31 -4.37
C LEU A 123 5.90 -3.84 -5.52
N GLY A 124 6.02 -3.06 -6.59
CA GLY A 124 6.65 -3.54 -7.81
C GLY A 124 7.51 -2.51 -8.49
N GLU A 125 8.63 -3.00 -9.05
CA GLU A 125 9.53 -2.23 -9.88
C GLU A 125 9.45 -2.74 -11.30
N ARG A 126 9.21 -1.83 -12.26
CA ARG A 126 9.15 -2.19 -13.65
C ARG A 126 10.52 -2.66 -14.15
N GLN A 127 10.54 -3.79 -14.81
CA GLN A 127 11.75 -4.35 -15.42
C GLN A 127 11.81 -3.94 -16.90
N ILE A 128 12.94 -3.46 -17.31
CA ILE A 128 13.14 -2.98 -18.69
C ILE A 128 13.85 -4.03 -19.53
#